data_be6fcbdcf286b8bfea52dd79c9027612
#
_entry.id   be6fcbdcf286b8bfea52dd79c9027612
#
_cell.length_a   1.000
_cell.length_b   1.000
_cell.length_c   1.000
_cell.angle_alpha   90.00
_cell.angle_beta   90.00
_cell.angle_gamma   90.00
#
_symmetry.space_group_name_H-M   'P 1'
#
loop_
_entity.id
_entity.type
_entity.pdbx_description
1 polymer ?
#
loop_
_entity_poly.entity_id
_entity_poly.type
_entity_poly.pdbx_seq_one_letter_code
_entity_poly.pdbx_strand_id
1 'polypeptide(L)'
;ELIATLAVCQYNDRITELRGRYNLRETAEICRCYVDARYRRQGIGSRLFALAQMFCQQQKYKTLYLHTHHFLPGGYHFWLRKDFSVVMDMQDEWQLVHMESSPKKDSNANPQHF
;
A
#
# COMPACT_ATOMS: atom_id res chain seq x y z
N GLU A 1 -14.25 -14.50 -13.66
CA GLU A 1 -14.70 -13.29 -12.98
C GLU A 1 -13.62 -12.78 -12.03
N LEU A 2 -13.31 -11.48 -12.10
CA LEU A 2 -12.28 -10.90 -11.25
C LEU A 2 -12.86 -10.60 -9.86
N ILE A 3 -12.33 -11.28 -8.85
CA ILE A 3 -12.76 -11.11 -7.47
C ILE A 3 -11.94 -10.01 -6.80
N ALA A 4 -10.62 -10.04 -6.99
CA ALA A 4 -9.73 -9.11 -6.33
C ALA A 4 -8.40 -9.07 -7.07
N THR A 5 -7.70 -7.95 -6.95
CA THR A 5 -6.35 -7.81 -7.50
C THR A 5 -5.56 -6.81 -6.67
N LEU A 6 -4.26 -7.01 -6.62
CA LEU A 6 -3.33 -6.05 -6.04
C LEU A 6 -2.07 -6.08 -6.91
N ALA A 7 -1.61 -4.91 -7.30
CA ALA A 7 -0.43 -4.78 -8.15
C ALA A 7 0.64 -3.96 -7.44
N VAL A 8 1.88 -4.42 -7.57
CA VAL A 8 3.04 -3.74 -7.01
C VAL A 8 3.96 -3.40 -8.17
N CYS A 9 4.47 -2.17 -8.19
CA CYS A 9 5.46 -1.75 -9.16
C CYS A 9 6.54 -0.92 -8.47
N GLN A 10 7.67 -0.75 -9.14
CA GLN A 10 8.70 0.11 -8.61
C GLN A 10 8.24 1.56 -8.69
N TYR A 11 8.45 2.31 -7.62
CA TYR A 11 8.09 3.73 -7.61
C TYR A 11 9.00 4.48 -8.60
N ASN A 12 8.43 5.39 -9.38
CA ASN A 12 9.15 6.03 -10.48
C ASN A 12 9.30 7.55 -10.33
N ASP A 13 9.02 8.09 -9.14
CA ASP A 13 9.21 9.51 -8.83
C ASP A 13 8.41 10.47 -9.70
N ARG A 14 7.27 10.02 -10.24
CA ARG A 14 6.46 10.85 -11.13
C ARG A 14 5.63 11.90 -10.41
N ILE A 15 5.49 11.79 -9.09
CA ILE A 15 4.62 12.65 -8.30
C ILE A 15 5.41 13.88 -7.86
N THR A 16 5.02 15.03 -8.38
CA THR A 16 5.75 16.27 -8.19
C THR A 16 5.93 16.63 -6.72
N GLU A 17 4.86 16.49 -5.93
CA GLU A 17 4.86 16.85 -4.51
C GLU A 17 5.83 16.01 -3.69
N LEU A 18 6.17 14.82 -4.17
CA LEU A 18 7.03 13.88 -3.44
C LEU A 18 8.39 13.69 -4.10
N ARG A 19 8.70 14.52 -5.10
CA ARG A 19 9.93 14.34 -5.87
C ARG A 19 11.15 14.42 -4.97
N GLY A 20 12.04 13.44 -5.12
CA GLY A 20 13.26 13.38 -4.33
C GLY A 20 13.10 12.81 -2.93
N ARG A 21 11.87 12.49 -2.51
CA ARG A 21 11.64 11.97 -1.17
C ARG A 21 12.13 10.53 -1.01
N TYR A 22 12.01 9.72 -2.06
CA TYR A 22 12.25 8.28 -1.96
C TYR A 22 13.47 7.83 -2.74
N ASN A 23 14.15 6.83 -2.19
CA ASN A 23 15.15 6.08 -2.95
C ASN A 23 14.41 5.15 -3.89
N LEU A 24 14.54 5.37 -5.19
CA LEU A 24 13.73 4.65 -6.17
C LEU A 24 14.05 3.16 -6.21
N ARG A 25 15.27 2.76 -5.90
CA ARG A 25 15.64 1.36 -5.89
C ARG A 25 15.05 0.61 -4.71
N GLU A 26 14.69 1.33 -3.65
CA GLU A 26 14.23 0.75 -2.41
C GLU A 26 12.74 0.98 -2.15
N THR A 27 12.05 1.60 -3.09
CA THR A 27 10.66 1.99 -2.90
C THR A 27 9.78 1.30 -3.92
N ALA A 28 8.79 0.56 -3.43
CA ALA A 28 7.75 -0.03 -4.25
C ALA A 28 6.46 0.73 -4.07
N GLU A 29 5.64 0.70 -5.08
CA GLU A 29 4.32 1.33 -5.04
C GLU A 29 3.25 0.28 -5.17
N ILE A 30 2.23 0.35 -4.31
CA ILE A 30 1.00 -0.39 -4.53
C ILE A 30 0.18 0.45 -5.50
N CYS A 31 0.24 0.06 -6.77
CA CYS A 31 -0.34 0.87 -7.84
C CYS A 31 -1.78 0.50 -8.15
N ARG A 32 -2.27 -0.59 -7.60
CA ARG A 32 -3.66 -0.99 -7.77
C ARG A 32 -4.04 -1.96 -6.68
N CYS A 33 -5.20 -1.73 -6.07
CA CYS A 33 -5.79 -2.69 -5.14
C CYS A 33 -7.30 -2.64 -5.32
N TYR A 34 -7.89 -3.78 -5.64
CA TYR A 34 -9.32 -3.87 -5.89
C TYR A 34 -9.86 -5.15 -5.29
N VAL A 35 -10.99 -5.05 -4.60
CA VAL A 35 -11.77 -6.20 -4.15
C VAL A 35 -13.20 -5.94 -4.57
N ASP A 36 -13.78 -6.91 -5.30
CA ASP A 36 -15.18 -6.83 -5.70
C ASP A 36 -16.06 -6.65 -4.46
N ALA A 37 -17.05 -5.75 -4.54
CA ALA A 37 -17.89 -5.41 -3.40
C ALA A 37 -18.55 -6.64 -2.77
N ARG A 38 -18.88 -7.65 -3.58
CA ARG A 38 -19.52 -8.87 -3.10
C ARG A 38 -18.62 -9.69 -2.19
N TYR A 39 -17.31 -9.47 -2.25
CA TYR A 39 -16.32 -10.27 -1.51
C TYR A 39 -15.58 -9.46 -0.48
N ARG A 40 -15.99 -8.24 -0.22
CA ARG A 40 -15.36 -7.39 0.80
C ARG A 40 -15.68 -7.93 2.18
N ARG A 41 -14.83 -7.57 3.16
CA ARG A 41 -14.94 -7.99 4.56
C ARG A 41 -14.76 -9.49 4.77
N GLN A 42 -14.11 -10.17 3.82
CA GLN A 42 -13.78 -11.58 3.94
C GLN A 42 -12.27 -11.80 4.08
N GLY A 43 -11.51 -10.72 4.29
CA GLY A 43 -10.08 -10.83 4.48
C GLY A 43 -9.27 -10.99 3.20
N ILE A 44 -9.90 -10.87 2.03
CA ILE A 44 -9.19 -11.08 0.76
C ILE A 44 -8.15 -9.99 0.54
N GLY A 45 -8.51 -8.71 0.79
CA GLY A 45 -7.56 -7.62 0.66
C GLY A 45 -6.37 -7.79 1.58
N SER A 46 -6.60 -8.22 2.82
CA SER A 46 -5.53 -8.46 3.78
C SER A 46 -4.61 -9.58 3.34
N ARG A 47 -5.16 -10.65 2.75
CA ARG A 47 -4.35 -11.75 2.23
C ARG A 47 -3.49 -11.32 1.06
N LEU A 48 -4.07 -10.54 0.14
CA LEU A 48 -3.33 -10.03 -1.00
C LEU A 48 -2.20 -9.12 -0.53
N PHE A 49 -2.49 -8.25 0.43
CA PHE A 49 -1.48 -7.34 0.94
C PHE A 49 -0.36 -8.10 1.67
N ALA A 50 -0.70 -9.14 2.43
CA ALA A 50 0.33 -9.96 3.09
C ALA A 50 1.28 -10.57 2.06
N LEU A 51 0.74 -11.08 0.95
CA LEU A 51 1.56 -11.63 -0.13
C LEU A 51 2.43 -10.55 -0.77
N ALA A 52 1.87 -9.36 -0.97
CA ALA A 52 2.62 -8.24 -1.52
C ALA A 52 3.76 -7.82 -0.60
N GLN A 53 3.52 -7.80 0.72
CA GLN A 53 4.57 -7.50 1.69
C GLN A 53 5.70 -8.52 1.62
N MET A 54 5.36 -9.80 1.55
CA MET A 54 6.36 -10.86 1.45
C MET A 54 7.20 -10.68 0.19
N PHE A 55 6.56 -10.39 -0.92
CA PHE A 55 7.26 -10.14 -2.18
C PHE A 55 8.22 -8.96 -2.03
N CYS A 56 7.74 -7.86 -1.45
CA CYS A 56 8.56 -6.67 -1.29
C CYS A 56 9.74 -6.90 -0.36
N GLN A 57 9.55 -7.67 0.71
CA GLN A 57 10.63 -8.05 1.59
C GLN A 57 11.68 -8.88 0.86
N GLN A 58 11.24 -9.84 0.04
CA GLN A 58 12.14 -10.68 -0.74
C GLN A 58 12.93 -9.87 -1.76
N GLN A 59 12.31 -8.86 -2.34
CA GLN A 59 12.95 -7.97 -3.30
C GLN A 59 13.75 -6.85 -2.62
N LYS A 60 13.76 -6.83 -1.29
CA LYS A 60 14.54 -5.89 -0.47
C LYS A 60 14.07 -4.44 -0.60
N TYR A 61 12.82 -4.24 -0.92
CA TYR A 61 12.23 -2.92 -0.83
C TYR A 61 12.10 -2.51 0.64
N LYS A 62 12.46 -1.28 0.94
CA LYS A 62 12.42 -0.76 2.31
C LYS A 62 11.22 0.12 2.57
N THR A 63 10.58 0.61 1.52
CA THR A 63 9.42 1.50 1.64
C THR A 63 8.35 1.08 0.67
N LEU A 64 7.11 1.09 1.14
CA LEU A 64 5.93 0.95 0.31
C LEU A 64 5.22 2.29 0.27
N TYR A 65 4.91 2.73 -0.93
CA TYR A 65 4.17 3.95 -1.17
C TYR A 65 2.83 3.60 -1.81
N LEU A 66 1.80 4.36 -1.47
CA LEU A 66 0.54 4.34 -2.21
C LEU A 66 -0.14 5.68 -2.09
N HIS A 67 -1.10 5.92 -2.96
CA HIS A 67 -2.04 7.02 -2.77
C HIS A 67 -3.46 6.49 -2.85
N THR A 68 -4.34 7.14 -2.12
CA THR A 68 -5.75 6.79 -2.11
C THR A 68 -6.55 8.09 -1.99
N HIS A 69 -7.86 7.97 -1.95
CA HIS A 69 -8.75 9.11 -1.82
C HIS A 69 -9.67 8.87 -0.64
N HIS A 70 -9.92 9.92 0.15
CA HIS A 70 -10.79 9.77 1.33
C HIS A 70 -12.22 9.32 0.96
N PHE A 71 -12.68 9.68 -0.24
CA PHE A 71 -14.03 9.31 -0.65
C PHE A 71 -14.19 7.83 -1.00
N LEU A 72 -13.09 7.10 -1.18
CA LEU A 72 -13.19 5.68 -1.50
C LEU A 72 -13.60 4.90 -0.26
N PRO A 73 -14.66 4.10 -0.32
CA PRO A 73 -15.16 3.40 0.86
C PRO A 73 -14.11 2.45 1.44
N GLY A 74 -13.75 2.70 2.69
CA GLY A 74 -12.89 1.80 3.46
C GLY A 74 -11.41 1.83 3.13
N GLY A 75 -11.01 2.43 2.01
CA GLY A 75 -9.61 2.34 1.57
C GLY A 75 -8.62 2.99 2.52
N TYR A 76 -8.85 4.25 2.87
CA TYR A 76 -7.95 4.98 3.76
C TYR A 76 -7.79 4.25 5.10
N HIS A 77 -8.89 3.83 5.70
CA HIS A 77 -8.85 3.15 6.99
C HIS A 77 -8.20 1.77 6.89
N PHE A 78 -8.42 1.08 5.77
CA PHE A 78 -7.75 -0.19 5.53
C PHE A 78 -6.23 -0.02 5.58
N TRP A 79 -5.72 1.00 4.90
CA TRP A 79 -4.28 1.21 4.85
C TRP A 79 -3.72 1.67 6.19
N LEU A 80 -4.46 2.47 6.95
CA LEU A 80 -4.05 2.81 8.31
C LEU A 80 -3.90 1.54 9.17
N ARG A 81 -4.83 0.59 9.04
CA ARG A 81 -4.75 -0.66 9.78
C ARG A 81 -3.58 -1.54 9.32
N LYS A 82 -3.06 -1.30 8.13
CA LYS A 82 -1.89 -2.01 7.61
C LYS A 82 -0.60 -1.25 7.88
N ASP A 83 -0.62 -0.37 8.87
CA ASP A 83 0.54 0.38 9.33
C ASP A 83 1.08 1.39 8.31
N PHE A 84 0.25 1.83 7.39
CA PHE A 84 0.60 2.98 6.57
C PHE A 84 0.35 4.25 7.35
N SER A 85 1.22 5.21 7.16
CA SER A 85 1.08 6.54 7.73
C SER A 85 0.93 7.57 6.62
N VAL A 86 0.29 8.68 6.94
CA VAL A 86 0.08 9.76 5.98
C VAL A 86 1.38 10.52 5.78
N VAL A 87 1.82 10.63 4.54
CA VAL A 87 2.95 11.47 4.15
C VAL A 87 2.45 12.86 3.84
N MET A 88 1.39 12.95 3.06
CA MET A 88 0.83 14.23 2.64
C MET A 88 -0.64 14.04 2.31
N ASP A 89 -1.49 14.78 2.99
CA ASP A 89 -2.92 14.86 2.69
C ASP A 89 -3.11 16.13 1.89
N MET A 90 -3.51 15.99 0.64
CA MET A 90 -3.58 17.14 -0.26
C MET A 90 -4.72 18.08 0.08
N GLN A 91 -5.77 17.57 0.74
CA GLN A 91 -6.95 18.37 1.12
C GLN A 91 -7.53 19.11 -0.08
N ASP A 92 -7.46 18.44 -1.24
CA ASP A 92 -7.95 19.01 -2.49
C ASP A 92 -9.35 18.42 -2.80
N GLU A 93 -9.89 18.84 -3.95
CA GLU A 93 -11.21 18.35 -4.36
C GLU A 93 -11.23 16.86 -4.65
N TRP A 94 -10.07 16.25 -4.93
CA TRP A 94 -9.95 14.82 -5.16
C TRP A 94 -9.77 14.03 -3.87
N GLN A 95 -9.58 14.72 -2.74
CA GLN A 95 -9.35 14.10 -1.44
C GLN A 95 -8.18 13.13 -1.47
N LEU A 96 -7.12 13.49 -2.20
CA LEU A 96 -5.97 12.65 -2.42
C LEU A 96 -5.07 12.62 -1.18
N VAL A 97 -4.64 11.43 -0.81
CA VAL A 97 -3.77 11.19 0.33
C VAL A 97 -2.61 10.30 -0.10
N HIS A 98 -1.39 10.74 0.17
CA HIS A 98 -0.18 9.94 -0.05
C HIS A 98 0.19 9.26 1.26
N MET A 99 0.50 7.97 1.20
CA MET A 99 0.77 7.17 2.38
C MET A 99 2.01 6.31 2.16
N GLU A 100 2.66 5.96 3.24
CA GLU A 100 3.84 5.10 3.16
C GLU A 100 3.87 4.14 4.33
N SER A 101 4.58 3.04 4.13
CA SER A 101 4.82 2.04 5.17
C SER A 101 6.14 1.34 4.86
N SER A 102 6.64 0.59 5.81
CA SER A 102 7.79 -0.27 5.60
C SER A 102 7.29 -1.71 5.43
N PRO A 103 7.65 -2.40 4.35
CA PRO A 103 7.26 -3.80 4.19
C PRO A 103 8.01 -4.73 5.14
N LYS A 104 9.09 -4.22 5.73
CA LYS A 104 9.86 -5.01 6.67
C LYS A 104 9.15 -5.00 8.00
N LYS A 105 8.69 -6.14 8.44
CA LYS A 105 8.11 -6.28 9.78
C LYS A 105 9.19 -5.99 10.80
N ASP A 106 8.77 -5.60 12.00
CA ASP A 106 9.72 -5.48 13.08
C ASP A 106 10.40 -6.84 13.28
N SER A 107 11.55 -6.81 13.95
CA SER A 107 12.35 -8.02 14.14
C SER A 107 11.63 -9.08 14.96
N ASN A 108 10.55 -8.72 15.61
CA ASN A 108 9.77 -9.65 16.44
C ASN A 108 8.65 -10.32 15.66
N ALA A 109 8.45 -9.97 14.41
CA ALA A 109 7.44 -10.61 13.60
C ALA A 109 7.78 -12.09 13.49
N ASN A 110 6.83 -12.93 13.87
CA ASN A 110 7.03 -14.37 13.84
C ASN A 110 6.54 -14.91 12.50
N PRO A 111 7.44 -15.44 11.65
CA PRO A 111 7.02 -15.95 10.34
C PRO A 111 5.97 -17.04 10.40
N GLN A 112 5.86 -17.72 11.54
CA GLN A 112 4.86 -18.78 11.69
C GLN A 112 3.44 -18.25 11.73
N HIS A 113 3.26 -16.95 11.86
CA HIS A 113 1.94 -16.35 11.88
C HIS A 113 1.39 -16.08 10.48
N PHE A 114 2.12 -16.41 9.46
CA PHE A 114 1.67 -16.24 8.08
C PHE A 114 1.06 -17.52 7.54
#